data_d1756b30455c9caf2db49531aaee554a
#
_entry.id   d1756b30455c9caf2db49531aaee554a
#
_cell.length_a   1.000
_cell.length_b   1.000
_cell.length_c   1.000
_cell.angle_alpha   90.00
_cell.angle_beta   90.00
_cell.angle_gamma   90.00
#
_symmetry.space_group_name_H-M   'P 1'
#
loop_
_entity.id
_entity.type
_entity.pdbx_description
1 polymer ?
#
loop_
_entity_poly.entity_id
_entity_poly.type
_entity_poly.pdbx_seq_one_letter_code
_entity_poly.pdbx_strand_id
1 'polypeptide(L)'
;LIPVDNNSTLVISLHENTFALYYMNVLYAFFVCILISSYGLFFNVNRNINFRRGTLRARIKNSIISLIFILFVILTALSIYMNTVSFKGRHNAKAIELLKYVNKELERLPCVDARKCPEVTVRLSDMSELLLIDINIYSRQGKLIATSRPEIFEYGFEGTLVDPEALKQIEKLGVTSYIANGKVGELTYMSAYMPLVLDNGKSYILNIPYFAQNGELNLDIIIMVVIMVNIAIVMMVLAFILSGLVAERVTRPLQMLNDKLKKMHVGGKNEKIVYNHADEVGRLVEEYNNMVDKLDESIV
;
A
#
# COMPACT_ATOMS: atom_id res chain seq x y z
N LEU A 1 -20.42 -13.98 25.01
CA LEU A 1 -21.34 -13.70 26.11
C LEU A 1 -20.54 -13.70 27.41
N ILE A 2 -20.29 -12.52 27.98
CA ILE A 2 -19.63 -12.40 29.30
C ILE A 2 -20.69 -11.85 30.27
N PRO A 3 -21.05 -12.57 31.34
CA PRO A 3 -21.95 -12.06 32.35
C PRO A 3 -21.26 -10.91 33.08
N VAL A 4 -21.89 -9.75 33.11
CA VAL A 4 -21.38 -8.54 33.80
C VAL A 4 -22.03 -8.37 35.13
N ASP A 5 -23.29 -8.82 35.30
CA ASP A 5 -24.07 -8.80 36.55
C ASP A 5 -25.21 -9.80 36.45
N ASN A 6 -25.89 -10.09 37.56
CA ASN A 6 -26.99 -11.08 37.64
C ASN A 6 -28.15 -10.86 36.65
N ASN A 7 -28.22 -9.70 36.01
CA ASN A 7 -29.28 -9.35 35.06
C ASN A 7 -28.83 -8.72 33.75
N SER A 8 -27.52 -8.67 33.45
CA SER A 8 -26.95 -8.11 32.21
C SER A 8 -25.85 -8.97 31.66
N THR A 9 -25.95 -9.27 30.36
CA THR A 9 -24.91 -9.99 29.60
C THR A 9 -24.33 -9.05 28.57
N LEU A 10 -22.98 -8.89 28.56
CA LEU A 10 -22.29 -8.18 27.50
C LEU A 10 -22.25 -9.08 26.27
N VAL A 11 -22.93 -8.68 25.22
CA VAL A 11 -22.82 -9.33 23.90
C VAL A 11 -21.75 -8.57 23.12
N ILE A 12 -20.53 -9.10 23.12
CA ILE A 12 -19.50 -8.63 22.19
C ILE A 12 -19.78 -9.35 20.87
N SER A 13 -20.47 -8.71 19.95
CA SER A 13 -20.52 -9.15 18.57
C SER A 13 -19.29 -8.54 17.87
N LEU A 14 -18.30 -9.36 17.64
CA LEU A 14 -17.29 -9.06 16.62
C LEU A 14 -18.02 -9.07 15.28
N HIS A 15 -18.47 -7.90 14.83
CA HIS A 15 -18.90 -7.72 13.45
C HIS A 15 -17.63 -7.59 12.58
N GLU A 16 -16.77 -8.59 12.67
CA GLU A 16 -15.73 -8.76 11.69
C GLU A 16 -16.42 -9.29 10.43
N ASN A 17 -16.17 -8.63 9.32
CA ASN A 17 -16.36 -9.19 8.00
C ASN A 17 -15.38 -10.37 7.81
N THR A 18 -15.54 -11.41 8.62
CA THR A 18 -14.73 -12.64 8.61
C THR A 18 -14.79 -13.29 7.23
N PHE A 19 -15.93 -13.13 6.54
CA PHE A 19 -16.06 -13.54 5.13
C PHE A 19 -15.14 -12.77 4.20
N ALA A 20 -15.03 -11.45 4.32
CA ALA A 20 -14.15 -10.64 3.48
C ALA A 20 -12.67 -11.01 3.68
N LEU A 21 -12.25 -11.20 4.94
CA LEU A 21 -10.90 -11.65 5.31
C LEU A 21 -10.58 -13.05 4.78
N TYR A 22 -11.54 -13.98 4.86
CA TYR A 22 -11.36 -15.35 4.35
C TYR A 22 -11.24 -15.37 2.82
N TYR A 23 -12.14 -14.70 2.10
CA TYR A 23 -12.05 -14.57 0.64
C TYR A 23 -10.76 -13.89 0.19
N MET A 24 -10.29 -12.92 0.96
CA MET A 24 -9.01 -12.25 0.67
C MET A 24 -7.82 -13.17 0.79
N ASN A 25 -7.75 -13.97 1.86
CA ASN A 25 -6.67 -14.93 2.04
C ASN A 25 -6.67 -15.99 0.92
N VAL A 26 -7.86 -16.45 0.51
CA VAL A 26 -8.01 -17.39 -0.62
C VAL A 26 -7.59 -16.74 -1.94
N LEU A 27 -7.98 -15.50 -2.19
CA LEU A 27 -7.62 -14.75 -3.41
C LEU A 27 -6.11 -14.48 -3.46
N TYR A 28 -5.52 -14.13 -2.32
CA TYR A 28 -4.08 -13.94 -2.16
C TYR A 28 -3.31 -15.25 -2.39
N ALA A 29 -3.75 -16.37 -1.78
CA ALA A 29 -3.15 -17.68 -1.99
C ALA A 29 -3.24 -18.10 -3.47
N PHE A 30 -4.38 -17.88 -4.12
CA PHE A 30 -4.57 -18.16 -5.53
C PHE A 30 -3.65 -17.31 -6.42
N PHE A 31 -3.49 -16.02 -6.10
CA PHE A 31 -2.58 -15.12 -6.80
C PHE A 31 -1.12 -15.54 -6.65
N VAL A 32 -0.70 -15.91 -5.44
CA VAL A 32 0.65 -16.43 -5.18
C VAL A 32 0.88 -17.75 -5.94
N CYS A 33 -0.11 -18.63 -5.99
CA CYS A 33 -0.05 -19.86 -6.78
C CYS A 33 0.09 -19.57 -8.28
N ILE A 34 -0.63 -18.58 -8.83
CA ILE A 34 -0.49 -18.15 -10.22
C ILE A 34 0.90 -17.59 -10.48
N LEU A 35 1.43 -16.75 -9.58
CA LEU A 35 2.79 -16.20 -9.70
C LEU A 35 3.85 -17.30 -9.67
N ILE A 36 3.75 -18.26 -8.74
CA ILE A 36 4.66 -19.39 -8.64
C ILE A 36 4.55 -20.28 -9.88
N SER A 37 3.35 -20.58 -10.34
CA SER A 37 3.11 -21.36 -11.58
C SER A 37 3.65 -20.64 -12.81
N SER A 38 3.42 -19.33 -12.91
CA SER A 38 3.94 -18.50 -14.01
C SER A 38 5.47 -18.44 -13.98
N TYR A 39 6.06 -18.27 -12.79
CA TYR A 39 7.52 -18.29 -12.58
C TYR A 39 8.08 -19.71 -12.85
N GLY A 40 7.43 -20.76 -12.39
CA GLY A 40 7.81 -22.16 -12.63
C GLY A 40 7.74 -22.52 -14.13
N LEU A 41 6.70 -22.09 -14.83
CA LEU A 41 6.60 -22.22 -16.29
C LEU A 41 7.68 -21.40 -17.01
N PHE A 42 7.94 -20.18 -16.56
CA PHE A 42 8.99 -19.32 -17.10
C PHE A 42 10.38 -19.94 -16.88
N PHE A 43 10.66 -20.46 -15.70
CA PHE A 43 11.94 -21.08 -15.35
C PHE A 43 12.12 -22.45 -16.01
N ASN A 44 11.08 -23.26 -16.10
CA ASN A 44 11.12 -24.58 -16.73
C ASN A 44 11.22 -24.48 -18.27
N VAL A 45 10.54 -23.52 -18.87
CA VAL A 45 10.68 -23.17 -20.27
C VAL A 45 12.09 -22.62 -20.55
N ASN A 46 12.67 -21.85 -19.63
CA ASN A 46 14.03 -21.30 -19.79
C ASN A 46 15.13 -22.35 -19.55
N ARG A 47 14.87 -23.39 -18.73
CA ARG A 47 15.82 -24.46 -18.41
C ARG A 47 15.86 -25.56 -19.48
N ASN A 48 14.74 -25.88 -20.12
CA ASN A 48 14.64 -26.91 -21.18
C ASN A 48 14.84 -26.40 -22.61
N ILE A 49 14.84 -25.08 -22.83
CA ILE A 49 15.11 -24.50 -24.13
C ILE A 49 16.46 -23.80 -24.05
N ASN A 50 17.46 -24.40 -24.68
CA ASN A 50 18.64 -23.66 -25.09
C ASN A 50 18.14 -22.32 -25.67
N PHE A 51 18.45 -21.21 -25.02
CA PHE A 51 17.99 -19.84 -25.34
C PHE A 51 18.22 -19.45 -26.82
N ARG A 52 19.02 -20.22 -27.52
CA ARG A 52 19.32 -20.10 -28.96
C ARG A 52 18.27 -20.73 -29.90
N ARG A 53 17.36 -21.61 -29.44
CA ARG A 53 16.43 -22.34 -30.32
C ARG A 53 14.94 -22.00 -30.10
N GLY A 54 14.61 -21.05 -29.24
CA GLY A 54 13.23 -20.61 -29.06
C GLY A 54 12.69 -19.92 -30.31
N THR A 55 11.46 -20.26 -30.69
CA THR A 55 10.78 -19.59 -31.80
C THR A 55 10.63 -18.10 -31.49
N LEU A 56 10.67 -17.24 -32.55
CA LEU A 56 10.47 -15.80 -32.42
C LEU A 56 9.21 -15.46 -31.61
N ARG A 57 8.15 -16.24 -31.80
CA ARG A 57 6.87 -16.18 -31.09
C ARG A 57 7.06 -16.30 -29.57
N ALA A 58 7.82 -17.31 -29.11
CA ALA A 58 8.05 -17.52 -27.67
C ALA A 58 8.88 -16.40 -27.06
N ARG A 59 9.86 -15.86 -27.77
CA ARG A 59 10.70 -14.74 -27.29
C ARG A 59 9.90 -13.46 -27.14
N ILE A 60 9.09 -13.09 -28.14
CA ILE A 60 8.25 -11.88 -28.08
C ILE A 60 7.23 -12.02 -26.94
N LYS A 61 6.54 -13.17 -26.86
CA LYS A 61 5.58 -13.43 -25.78
C LYS A 61 6.21 -13.28 -24.39
N ASN A 62 7.35 -13.91 -24.16
CA ASN A 62 8.04 -13.87 -22.87
C ASN A 62 8.58 -12.47 -22.56
N SER A 63 9.05 -11.73 -23.58
CA SER A 63 9.50 -10.35 -23.40
C SER A 63 8.36 -9.43 -22.95
N ILE A 64 7.18 -9.54 -23.58
CA ILE A 64 6.00 -8.73 -23.21
C ILE A 64 5.55 -9.06 -21.80
N ILE A 65 5.43 -10.35 -21.45
CA ILE A 65 5.03 -10.78 -20.11
C ILE A 65 6.04 -10.29 -19.06
N SER A 66 7.35 -10.44 -19.33
CA SER A 66 8.40 -9.97 -18.43
C SER A 66 8.37 -8.46 -18.23
N LEU A 67 8.16 -7.68 -19.30
CA LEU A 67 8.07 -6.22 -19.21
C LEU A 67 6.89 -5.80 -18.34
N ILE A 68 5.72 -6.40 -18.54
CA ILE A 68 4.51 -6.10 -17.76
C ILE A 68 4.69 -6.50 -16.30
N PHE A 69 5.34 -7.64 -16.04
CA PHE A 69 5.65 -8.08 -14.68
C PHE A 69 6.59 -7.10 -13.96
N ILE A 70 7.67 -6.65 -14.62
CA ILE A 70 8.60 -5.67 -14.06
C ILE A 70 7.87 -4.35 -13.77
N LEU A 71 7.07 -3.87 -14.71
CA LEU A 71 6.27 -2.65 -14.52
C LEU A 71 5.33 -2.78 -13.33
N PHE A 72 4.67 -3.93 -13.19
CA PHE A 72 3.79 -4.22 -12.06
C PHE A 72 4.54 -4.17 -10.73
N VAL A 73 5.72 -4.81 -10.63
CA VAL A 73 6.54 -4.78 -9.41
C VAL A 73 6.93 -3.35 -9.02
N ILE A 74 7.34 -2.55 -10.02
CA ILE A 74 7.70 -1.14 -9.78
C ILE A 74 6.49 -0.34 -9.29
N LEU A 75 5.33 -0.47 -9.93
CA LEU A 75 4.10 0.23 -9.54
C LEU A 75 3.64 -0.18 -8.14
N THR A 76 3.73 -1.46 -7.81
CA THR A 76 3.38 -1.96 -6.47
C THR A 76 4.30 -1.39 -5.40
N ALA A 77 5.60 -1.40 -5.64
CA ALA A 77 6.59 -0.82 -4.71
C ALA A 77 6.36 0.68 -4.50
N LEU A 78 6.12 1.43 -5.59
CA LEU A 78 5.83 2.86 -5.54
C LEU A 78 4.54 3.14 -4.77
N SER A 79 3.50 2.34 -4.99
CA SER A 79 2.22 2.50 -4.31
C SER A 79 2.32 2.21 -2.81
N ILE A 80 3.03 1.16 -2.40
CA ILE A 80 3.30 0.87 -0.97
C ILE A 80 4.03 2.04 -0.34
N TYR A 81 5.06 2.57 -1.00
CA TYR A 81 5.82 3.72 -0.52
C TYR A 81 4.92 4.96 -0.35
N MET A 82 4.16 5.32 -1.38
CA MET A 82 3.25 6.48 -1.35
C MET A 82 2.18 6.35 -0.27
N ASN A 83 1.63 5.14 -0.09
CA ASN A 83 0.63 4.92 0.94
C ASN A 83 1.22 5.04 2.34
N THR A 84 2.40 4.49 2.58
CA THR A 84 3.08 4.59 3.89
C THR A 84 3.36 6.05 4.26
N VAL A 85 3.82 6.85 3.29
CA VAL A 85 4.07 8.29 3.50
C VAL A 85 2.77 9.04 3.76
N SER A 86 1.75 8.82 2.94
CA SER A 86 0.43 9.45 3.08
C SER A 86 -0.27 9.07 4.38
N PHE A 87 -0.11 7.82 4.81
CA PHE A 87 -0.64 7.33 6.06
C PHE A 87 -0.07 8.09 7.25
N LYS A 88 1.26 8.15 7.38
CA LYS A 88 1.93 8.93 8.44
C LYS A 88 1.48 10.40 8.42
N GLY A 89 1.38 11.00 7.25
CA GLY A 89 0.91 12.38 7.11
C GLY A 89 -0.52 12.60 7.63
N ARG A 90 -1.45 11.71 7.31
CA ARG A 90 -2.85 11.81 7.78
C ARG A 90 -2.98 11.65 9.29
N HIS A 91 -2.28 10.67 9.89
CA HIS A 91 -2.31 10.47 11.33
C HIS A 91 -1.67 11.62 12.10
N ASN A 92 -0.55 12.15 11.60
CA ASN A 92 0.07 13.35 12.18
C ASN A 92 -0.88 14.55 12.12
N ALA A 93 -1.54 14.77 11.00
CA ALA A 93 -2.50 15.88 10.85
C ALA A 93 -3.69 15.73 11.81
N LYS A 94 -4.26 14.53 11.93
CA LYS A 94 -5.37 14.23 12.85
C LYS A 94 -4.96 14.41 14.31
N ALA A 95 -3.78 13.94 14.70
CA ALA A 95 -3.25 14.12 16.06
C ALA A 95 -3.07 15.62 16.41
N ILE A 96 -2.55 16.42 15.47
CA ILE A 96 -2.40 17.86 15.66
C ILE A 96 -3.76 18.57 15.72
N GLU A 97 -4.73 18.16 14.93
CA GLU A 97 -6.09 18.71 14.93
C GLU A 97 -6.78 18.46 16.28
N LEU A 98 -6.72 17.24 16.78
CA LEU A 98 -7.24 16.88 18.10
C LEU A 98 -6.52 17.67 19.21
N LEU A 99 -5.20 17.81 19.12
CA LEU A 99 -4.40 18.58 20.06
C LEU A 99 -4.82 20.06 20.11
N LYS A 100 -5.06 20.67 18.93
CA LYS A 100 -5.56 22.06 18.84
C LYS A 100 -6.95 22.21 19.44
N TYR A 101 -7.84 21.24 19.19
CA TYR A 101 -9.17 21.26 19.75
C TYR A 101 -9.14 21.22 21.29
N VAL A 102 -8.39 20.24 21.85
CA VAL A 102 -8.23 20.09 23.29
C VAL A 102 -7.56 21.32 23.90
N ASN A 103 -6.52 21.85 23.26
CA ASN A 103 -5.83 23.06 23.72
C ASN A 103 -6.80 24.24 23.89
N LYS A 104 -7.64 24.49 22.87
CA LYS A 104 -8.62 25.58 22.87
C LYS A 104 -9.66 25.46 23.98
N GLU A 105 -10.08 24.23 24.31
CA GLU A 105 -11.00 23.99 25.42
C GLU A 105 -10.33 24.18 26.79
N LEU A 106 -9.05 23.81 26.91
CA LEU A 106 -8.30 23.92 28.15
C LEU A 106 -7.80 25.33 28.42
N GLU A 107 -7.54 26.16 27.42
CA GLU A 107 -7.08 27.56 27.56
C GLU A 107 -8.01 28.39 28.46
N ARG A 108 -9.32 28.13 28.38
CA ARG A 108 -10.37 28.82 29.14
C ARG A 108 -10.49 28.39 30.58
N LEU A 109 -9.77 27.35 30.99
CA LEU A 109 -9.83 26.87 32.37
C LEU A 109 -8.99 27.76 33.28
N PRO A 110 -9.50 28.07 34.48
CA PRO A 110 -8.77 28.89 35.44
C PRO A 110 -7.54 28.18 36.03
N CYS A 111 -7.53 26.85 35.97
CA CYS A 111 -6.49 26.01 36.55
C CYS A 111 -6.50 24.63 35.86
N VAL A 112 -5.31 24.05 35.66
CA VAL A 112 -5.14 22.69 35.09
C VAL A 112 -4.29 21.78 36.02
N ASP A 113 -3.90 22.26 37.22
CA ASP A 113 -3.17 21.48 38.19
C ASP A 113 -4.14 20.63 39.02
N ALA A 114 -4.19 19.30 38.78
CA ALA A 114 -5.10 18.39 39.44
C ALA A 114 -5.01 18.41 40.99
N ARG A 115 -3.86 18.81 41.55
CA ARG A 115 -3.68 18.96 43.00
C ARG A 115 -4.39 20.19 43.58
N LYS A 116 -4.58 21.22 42.75
CA LYS A 116 -5.22 22.49 43.15
C LYS A 116 -6.66 22.56 42.71
N CYS A 117 -6.98 21.91 41.61
CA CYS A 117 -8.28 21.96 40.95
C CYS A 117 -8.70 20.52 40.53
N PRO A 118 -9.25 19.72 41.45
CA PRO A 118 -9.63 18.32 41.18
C PRO A 118 -10.62 18.17 40.02
N GLU A 119 -11.45 19.20 39.79
CA GLU A 119 -12.45 19.23 38.70
C GLU A 119 -11.81 19.07 37.30
N VAL A 120 -10.52 19.42 37.17
CA VAL A 120 -9.78 19.26 35.92
C VAL A 120 -9.69 17.79 35.51
N THR A 121 -9.46 16.89 36.47
CA THR A 121 -9.34 15.46 36.17
C THR A 121 -10.64 14.90 35.62
N VAL A 122 -11.79 15.28 36.16
CA VAL A 122 -13.11 14.90 35.68
C VAL A 122 -13.30 15.41 34.24
N ARG A 123 -12.97 16.69 34.01
CA ARG A 123 -13.12 17.28 32.67
C ARG A 123 -12.19 16.66 31.62
N LEU A 124 -10.96 16.32 32.02
CA LEU A 124 -10.04 15.59 31.14
C LEU A 124 -10.56 14.18 30.85
N SER A 125 -11.17 13.49 31.83
CA SER A 125 -11.80 12.18 31.63
C SER A 125 -12.96 12.27 30.66
N ASP A 126 -13.87 13.22 30.84
CA ASP A 126 -15.02 13.43 29.95
C ASP A 126 -14.57 13.70 28.49
N MET A 127 -13.56 14.57 28.33
CA MET A 127 -13.00 14.85 27.00
C MET A 127 -12.31 13.63 26.40
N SER A 128 -11.60 12.86 27.22
CA SER A 128 -10.93 11.63 26.83
C SER A 128 -11.92 10.58 26.32
N GLU A 129 -13.03 10.39 27.02
CA GLU A 129 -14.09 9.45 26.61
C GLU A 129 -14.80 9.92 25.33
N LEU A 130 -15.09 11.21 25.22
CA LEU A 130 -15.78 11.78 24.06
C LEU A 130 -14.92 11.69 22.78
N LEU A 131 -13.61 11.97 22.91
CA LEU A 131 -12.69 12.03 21.77
C LEU A 131 -11.97 10.71 21.53
N LEU A 132 -12.10 9.73 22.44
CA LEU A 132 -11.39 8.45 22.43
C LEU A 132 -9.87 8.61 22.38
N ILE A 133 -9.34 9.58 23.13
CA ILE A 133 -7.92 9.89 23.25
C ILE A 133 -7.53 10.10 24.71
N ASP A 134 -6.30 9.77 25.07
CA ASP A 134 -5.76 10.11 26.36
C ASP A 134 -5.16 11.53 26.34
N ILE A 135 -5.31 12.26 27.45
CA ILE A 135 -4.88 13.65 27.56
C ILE A 135 -3.97 13.78 28.78
N ASN A 136 -2.76 14.26 28.57
CA ASN A 136 -1.78 14.50 29.64
C ASN A 136 -1.35 15.96 29.62
N ILE A 137 -1.20 16.57 30.83
CA ILE A 137 -0.72 17.91 30.99
C ILE A 137 0.53 17.89 31.87
N TYR A 138 1.61 18.45 31.35
CA TYR A 138 2.89 18.56 32.05
C TYR A 138 3.21 20.00 32.39
N SER A 139 3.94 20.15 33.47
CA SER A 139 4.52 21.47 33.84
C SER A 139 5.55 21.89 32.79
N ARG A 140 5.93 23.15 32.80
CA ARG A 140 7.04 23.70 32.02
C ARG A 140 8.38 22.99 32.26
N GLN A 141 8.55 22.36 33.42
CA GLN A 141 9.73 21.56 33.78
C GLN A 141 9.59 20.10 33.33
N GLY A 142 8.49 19.75 32.64
CA GLY A 142 8.25 18.40 32.11
C GLY A 142 7.65 17.40 33.09
N LYS A 143 7.17 17.84 34.28
CA LYS A 143 6.54 16.93 35.25
C LYS A 143 5.04 16.84 35.03
N LEU A 144 4.48 15.64 35.06
CA LEU A 144 3.05 15.38 34.95
C LEU A 144 2.27 16.10 36.04
N ILE A 145 1.23 16.85 35.66
CA ILE A 145 0.38 17.63 36.57
C ILE A 145 -1.05 17.10 36.59
N ALA A 146 -1.58 16.72 35.41
CA ALA A 146 -2.90 16.17 35.26
C ALA A 146 -2.92 15.17 34.11
N THR A 147 -3.79 14.18 34.21
CA THR A 147 -3.99 13.16 33.17
C THR A 147 -5.45 12.71 33.19
N SER A 148 -5.95 12.30 32.01
CA SER A 148 -7.26 11.64 31.90
C SER A 148 -7.24 10.18 32.36
N ARG A 149 -6.05 9.56 32.41
CA ARG A 149 -5.85 8.15 32.77
C ARG A 149 -4.79 7.98 33.86
N PRO A 150 -5.11 8.24 35.12
CA PRO A 150 -4.15 8.13 36.26
C PRO A 150 -3.54 6.73 36.37
N GLU A 151 -4.31 5.68 36.03
CA GLU A 151 -3.93 4.29 36.18
C GLU A 151 -2.66 3.94 35.38
N ILE A 152 -2.47 4.55 34.19
CA ILE A 152 -1.31 4.30 33.33
C ILE A 152 -0.01 4.67 34.06
N PHE A 153 -0.03 5.76 34.79
CA PHE A 153 1.12 6.29 35.56
C PHE A 153 1.28 5.63 36.93
N GLU A 154 0.17 5.28 37.56
CA GLU A 154 0.17 4.59 38.88
C GLU A 154 0.71 3.17 38.79
N TYR A 155 0.36 2.45 37.71
CA TYR A 155 0.89 1.11 37.42
C TYR A 155 2.27 1.13 36.77
N GLY A 156 2.84 2.31 36.48
CA GLY A 156 4.20 2.46 35.95
C GLY A 156 4.33 2.06 34.46
N PHE A 157 3.24 2.04 33.70
CA PHE A 157 3.32 1.80 32.26
C PHE A 157 3.97 2.96 31.49
N GLU A 158 3.78 4.21 31.98
CA GLU A 158 4.46 5.41 31.49
C GLU A 158 5.16 6.17 32.63
N GLY A 159 6.23 6.87 32.26
CA GLY A 159 6.95 7.74 33.20
C GLY A 159 6.19 9.07 33.41
N THR A 160 6.32 9.66 34.63
CA THR A 160 5.70 10.93 34.94
C THR A 160 6.43 12.15 34.36
N LEU A 161 7.47 11.95 33.56
CA LEU A 161 8.23 13.00 32.89
C LEU A 161 7.90 12.99 31.37
N VAL A 162 7.75 14.18 30.81
CA VAL A 162 7.58 14.38 29.37
C VAL A 162 8.81 13.91 28.63
N ASP A 163 8.62 13.51 27.35
CA ASP A 163 9.72 13.19 26.46
C ASP A 163 10.75 14.33 26.39
N PRO A 164 12.05 14.05 26.60
CA PRO A 164 13.09 15.08 26.65
C PRO A 164 13.23 15.89 25.37
N GLU A 165 13.04 15.25 24.21
CA GLU A 165 13.14 15.95 22.94
C GLU A 165 11.90 16.83 22.71
N ALA A 166 10.70 16.36 23.10
CA ALA A 166 9.48 17.17 23.06
C ALA A 166 9.61 18.42 23.95
N LEU A 167 10.15 18.27 25.14
CA LEU A 167 10.42 19.40 26.03
C LEU A 167 11.37 20.42 25.38
N LYS A 168 12.44 19.96 24.78
CA LYS A 168 13.41 20.80 24.08
C LYS A 168 12.80 21.52 22.89
N GLN A 169 12.01 20.82 22.07
CA GLN A 169 11.37 21.41 20.89
C GLN A 169 10.37 22.50 21.28
N ILE A 170 9.56 22.27 22.30
CA ILE A 170 8.52 23.22 22.72
C ILE A 170 9.12 24.39 23.54
N GLU A 171 9.89 24.12 24.58
CA GLU A 171 10.35 25.14 25.51
C GLU A 171 11.58 25.92 25.01
N LYS A 172 12.51 25.26 24.31
CA LYS A 172 13.74 25.90 23.85
C LYS A 172 13.66 26.42 22.42
N LEU A 173 13.00 25.67 21.51
CA LEU A 173 12.92 26.03 20.10
C LEU A 173 11.60 26.75 19.76
N GLY A 174 10.62 26.80 20.68
CA GLY A 174 9.36 27.51 20.50
C GLY A 174 8.47 26.92 19.38
N VAL A 175 8.56 25.62 19.13
CA VAL A 175 7.75 24.95 18.10
C VAL A 175 6.29 24.89 18.56
N THR A 176 5.37 25.23 17.68
CA THR A 176 3.92 25.26 17.97
C THR A 176 3.30 23.89 18.21
N SER A 177 3.88 22.85 17.64
CA SER A 177 3.47 21.45 17.85
C SER A 177 4.62 20.52 17.50
N TYR A 178 4.76 19.43 18.23
CA TYR A 178 5.78 18.41 18.01
C TYR A 178 5.17 17.02 18.13
N ILE A 179 5.60 16.09 17.28
CA ILE A 179 5.18 14.70 17.32
C ILE A 179 6.41 13.83 17.60
N ALA A 180 6.35 13.05 18.65
CA ALA A 180 7.32 12.02 19.00
C ALA A 180 6.73 10.63 18.79
N ASN A 181 7.60 9.64 18.60
CA ASN A 181 7.20 8.23 18.67
C ASN A 181 7.47 7.73 20.09
N GLY A 182 6.41 7.36 20.78
CA GLY A 182 6.48 6.70 22.09
C GLY A 182 6.52 5.18 21.92
N LYS A 183 7.02 4.49 22.95
CA LYS A 183 7.02 3.03 23.01
C LYS A 183 6.65 2.58 24.43
N VAL A 184 5.63 1.71 24.53
CA VAL A 184 5.24 1.04 25.78
C VAL A 184 5.31 -0.47 25.53
N GLY A 185 6.27 -1.15 26.10
CA GLY A 185 6.55 -2.54 25.81
C GLY A 185 6.92 -2.74 24.32
N GLU A 186 6.14 -3.51 23.58
CA GLU A 186 6.29 -3.71 22.14
C GLU A 186 5.40 -2.77 21.29
N LEU A 187 4.47 -2.05 21.94
CA LEU A 187 3.58 -1.13 21.26
C LEU A 187 4.28 0.21 20.98
N THR A 188 4.29 0.60 19.72
CA THR A 188 4.76 1.92 19.29
C THR A 188 3.55 2.80 19.02
N TYR A 189 3.54 4.00 19.57
CA TYR A 189 2.47 4.98 19.39
C TYR A 189 3.04 6.36 19.07
N MET A 190 2.20 7.21 18.49
CA MET A 190 2.56 8.60 18.27
C MET A 190 2.10 9.44 19.46
N SER A 191 2.93 10.36 19.89
CA SER A 191 2.63 11.28 20.97
C SER A 191 2.76 12.69 20.46
N ALA A 192 1.65 13.43 20.44
CA ALA A 192 1.62 14.81 19.97
C ALA A 192 1.70 15.78 21.18
N TYR A 193 2.51 16.81 21.03
CA TYR A 193 2.79 17.81 22.07
C TYR A 193 2.53 19.22 21.56
N MET A 194 2.00 20.11 22.43
CA MET A 194 1.75 21.51 22.14
C MET A 194 1.91 22.36 23.40
N PRO A 195 2.39 23.59 23.32
CA PRO A 195 2.34 24.52 24.46
C PRO A 195 0.87 24.87 24.75
N LEU A 196 0.49 24.77 26.03
CA LEU A 196 -0.82 25.19 26.53
C LEU A 196 -0.59 26.45 27.39
N VAL A 197 -1.14 27.57 26.96
CA VAL A 197 -1.10 28.83 27.70
C VAL A 197 -2.52 29.15 28.15
N LEU A 198 -2.74 29.18 29.45
CA LEU A 198 -4.03 29.55 30.02
C LEU A 198 -4.26 31.07 29.96
N ASP A 199 -5.50 31.50 30.07
CA ASP A 199 -5.90 32.91 30.10
C ASP A 199 -5.21 33.70 31.26
N ASN A 200 -4.79 33.01 32.32
CA ASN A 200 -4.05 33.59 33.43
C ASN A 200 -2.52 33.72 33.15
N GLY A 201 -2.07 33.46 31.94
CA GLY A 201 -0.67 33.57 31.49
C GLY A 201 0.26 32.42 31.94
N LYS A 202 -0.26 31.37 32.59
CA LYS A 202 0.55 30.21 32.97
C LYS A 202 0.72 29.29 31.75
N SER A 203 1.96 28.82 31.56
CA SER A 203 2.32 27.93 30.46
C SER A 203 2.54 26.49 30.94
N TYR A 204 2.05 25.55 30.16
CA TYR A 204 2.12 24.11 30.36
C TYR A 204 2.41 23.43 29.06
N ILE A 205 2.62 22.11 29.08
CA ILE A 205 2.76 21.28 27.86
C ILE A 205 1.60 20.31 27.82
N LEU A 206 0.76 20.44 26.80
CA LEU A 206 -0.31 19.50 26.49
C LEU A 206 0.26 18.36 25.66
N ASN A 207 -0.12 17.14 26.00
CA ASN A 207 0.26 15.94 25.31
C ASN A 207 -0.97 15.06 25.05
N ILE A 208 -1.05 14.52 23.87
CA ILE A 208 -2.04 13.52 23.49
C ILE A 208 -1.26 12.32 22.94
N PRO A 209 -1.16 11.21 23.71
CA PRO A 209 -0.71 9.94 23.16
C PRO A 209 -1.78 9.40 22.20
N TYR A 210 -1.44 9.37 20.94
CA TYR A 210 -2.32 8.88 19.89
C TYR A 210 -1.98 7.43 19.60
N PHE A 211 -2.72 6.55 20.20
CA PHE A 211 -2.70 5.13 19.85
C PHE A 211 -3.53 4.99 18.58
N ALA A 212 -2.85 4.99 17.42
CA ALA A 212 -3.53 4.58 16.20
C ALA A 212 -4.13 3.19 16.49
N GLN A 213 -5.45 3.10 16.52
CA GLN A 213 -6.10 1.81 16.77
C GLN A 213 -5.57 0.83 15.71
N ASN A 214 -4.80 -0.16 16.13
CA ASN A 214 -4.17 -1.14 15.25
C ASN A 214 -5.18 -1.83 14.32
N GLY A 215 -6.47 -1.82 14.69
CA GLY A 215 -7.57 -2.31 13.87
C GLY A 215 -7.88 -1.46 12.63
N GLU A 216 -7.90 -0.12 12.74
CA GLU A 216 -8.12 0.77 11.58
C GLU A 216 -6.93 0.75 10.62
N LEU A 217 -5.71 0.68 11.17
CA LEU A 217 -4.48 0.52 10.38
C LEU A 217 -4.48 -0.72 9.53
N ASN A 218 -4.84 -1.85 10.12
CA ASN A 218 -4.87 -3.12 9.43
C ASN A 218 -5.93 -3.13 8.33
N LEU A 219 -7.10 -2.55 8.55
CA LEU A 219 -8.17 -2.49 7.56
C LEU A 219 -7.79 -1.63 6.34
N ASP A 220 -7.22 -0.45 6.53
CA ASP A 220 -6.79 0.43 5.43
C ASP A 220 -5.69 -0.22 4.58
N ILE A 221 -4.70 -0.85 5.23
CA ILE A 221 -3.64 -1.60 4.55
C ILE A 221 -4.22 -2.80 3.81
N ILE A 222 -5.12 -3.53 4.44
CA ILE A 222 -5.78 -4.70 3.88
C ILE A 222 -6.59 -4.31 2.63
N ILE A 223 -7.45 -3.31 2.71
CA ILE A 223 -8.25 -2.80 1.58
C ILE A 223 -7.34 -2.39 0.42
N MET A 224 -6.24 -1.70 0.72
CA MET A 224 -5.27 -1.30 -0.29
C MET A 224 -4.59 -2.50 -0.95
N VAL A 225 -4.15 -3.49 -0.19
CA VAL A 225 -3.55 -4.73 -0.73
C VAL A 225 -4.54 -5.45 -1.64
N VAL A 226 -5.82 -5.52 -1.25
CA VAL A 226 -6.89 -6.12 -2.07
C VAL A 226 -7.05 -5.40 -3.40
N ILE A 227 -7.14 -4.08 -3.37
CA ILE A 227 -7.27 -3.27 -4.60
C ILE A 227 -6.06 -3.52 -5.50
N MET A 228 -4.85 -3.55 -4.95
CA MET A 228 -3.62 -3.83 -5.69
C MET A 228 -3.60 -5.21 -6.33
N VAL A 229 -4.01 -6.25 -5.59
CA VAL A 229 -4.11 -7.61 -6.10
C VAL A 229 -5.12 -7.70 -7.24
N ASN A 230 -6.27 -7.04 -7.11
CA ASN A 230 -7.27 -7.00 -8.18
C ASN A 230 -6.74 -6.31 -9.45
N ILE A 231 -6.07 -5.18 -9.31
CA ILE A 231 -5.42 -4.48 -10.43
C ILE A 231 -4.38 -5.40 -11.09
N ALA A 232 -3.58 -6.11 -10.30
CA ALA A 232 -2.58 -7.05 -10.81
C ALA A 232 -3.21 -8.18 -11.65
N ILE A 233 -4.32 -8.75 -11.19
CA ILE A 233 -5.05 -9.80 -11.92
C ILE A 233 -5.54 -9.26 -13.25
N VAL A 234 -6.17 -8.09 -13.29
CA VAL A 234 -6.65 -7.44 -14.51
C VAL A 234 -5.50 -7.19 -15.48
N MET A 235 -4.39 -6.64 -15.00
CA MET A 235 -3.20 -6.39 -15.82
C MET A 235 -2.59 -7.67 -16.38
N MET A 236 -2.58 -8.76 -15.59
CA MET A 236 -2.08 -10.06 -16.06
C MET A 236 -2.96 -10.65 -17.17
N VAL A 237 -4.28 -10.59 -17.03
CA VAL A 237 -5.22 -11.03 -18.07
C VAL A 237 -5.03 -10.21 -19.34
N LEU A 238 -4.92 -8.89 -19.22
CA LEU A 238 -4.67 -7.98 -20.33
C LEU A 238 -3.35 -8.30 -21.04
N ALA A 239 -2.29 -8.56 -20.28
CA ALA A 239 -0.99 -8.96 -20.79
C ALA A 239 -1.06 -10.24 -21.59
N PHE A 240 -1.82 -11.23 -21.11
CA PHE A 240 -2.00 -12.50 -21.79
C PHE A 240 -2.74 -12.34 -23.12
N ILE A 241 -3.82 -11.54 -23.15
CA ILE A 241 -4.57 -11.22 -24.36
C ILE A 241 -3.69 -10.48 -25.37
N LEU A 242 -3.03 -9.39 -24.96
CA LEU A 242 -2.15 -8.61 -25.82
C LEU A 242 -1.00 -9.45 -26.39
N SER A 243 -0.40 -10.31 -25.56
CA SER A 243 0.66 -11.21 -25.99
C SER A 243 0.17 -12.20 -27.07
N GLY A 244 -1.07 -12.69 -26.94
CA GLY A 244 -1.71 -13.55 -27.94
C GLY A 244 -1.92 -12.83 -29.27
N LEU A 245 -2.49 -11.61 -29.22
CA LEU A 245 -2.75 -10.78 -30.41
C LEU A 245 -1.46 -10.43 -31.18
N VAL A 246 -0.40 -10.03 -30.46
CA VAL A 246 0.90 -9.74 -31.09
C VAL A 246 1.50 -11.01 -31.71
N ALA A 247 1.39 -12.16 -31.03
CA ALA A 247 1.89 -13.42 -31.55
C ALA A 247 1.19 -13.84 -32.84
N GLU A 248 -0.11 -13.61 -32.99
CA GLU A 248 -0.86 -13.94 -34.19
C GLU A 248 -0.62 -12.94 -35.32
N ARG A 249 -0.64 -11.66 -35.05
CA ARG A 249 -0.52 -10.63 -36.10
C ARG A 249 0.88 -10.45 -36.63
N VAL A 250 1.91 -10.62 -35.83
CA VAL A 250 3.30 -10.36 -36.23
C VAL A 250 4.08 -11.64 -36.45
N THR A 251 4.02 -12.58 -35.52
CA THR A 251 4.94 -13.72 -35.52
C THR A 251 4.54 -14.81 -36.47
N ARG A 252 3.23 -15.08 -36.62
CA ARG A 252 2.74 -16.13 -37.49
C ARG A 252 3.03 -15.86 -38.97
N PRO A 253 2.75 -14.67 -39.53
CA PRO A 253 3.09 -14.36 -40.90
C PRO A 253 4.60 -14.43 -41.20
N LEU A 254 5.45 -13.93 -40.26
CA LEU A 254 6.91 -14.00 -40.41
C LEU A 254 7.43 -15.45 -40.42
N GLN A 255 6.82 -16.34 -39.64
CA GLN A 255 7.16 -17.76 -39.69
C GLN A 255 6.74 -18.39 -41.02
N MET A 256 5.53 -18.10 -41.47
CA MET A 256 5.07 -18.58 -42.80
C MET A 256 6.01 -18.10 -43.92
N LEU A 257 6.39 -16.84 -43.91
CA LEU A 257 7.36 -16.28 -44.87
C LEU A 257 8.70 -17.02 -44.84
N ASN A 258 9.26 -17.23 -43.62
CA ASN A 258 10.53 -17.95 -43.47
C ASN A 258 10.43 -19.40 -43.95
N ASP A 259 9.32 -20.10 -43.67
CA ASP A 259 9.14 -21.49 -44.08
C ASP A 259 8.93 -21.62 -45.61
N LYS A 260 8.24 -20.66 -46.24
CA LYS A 260 8.10 -20.60 -47.70
C LYS A 260 9.39 -20.23 -48.40
N LEU A 261 10.16 -19.27 -47.86
CA LEU A 261 11.51 -18.91 -48.36
C LEU A 261 12.47 -20.11 -48.37
N LYS A 262 12.46 -20.92 -47.28
CA LYS A 262 13.28 -22.13 -47.21
C LYS A 262 12.93 -23.21 -48.21
N LYS A 263 11.68 -23.24 -48.65
CA LYS A 263 11.15 -24.22 -49.62
C LYS A 263 11.17 -23.69 -51.05
N MET A 264 11.58 -22.45 -51.25
CA MET A 264 11.66 -21.85 -52.58
C MET A 264 12.75 -22.54 -53.43
N HIS A 265 12.39 -22.98 -54.63
CA HIS A 265 13.28 -23.65 -55.57
C HIS A 265 13.15 -23.00 -56.94
N VAL A 266 14.26 -22.86 -57.62
CA VAL A 266 14.28 -22.49 -59.03
C VAL A 266 13.84 -23.68 -59.83
N GLY A 267 12.77 -23.54 -60.61
CA GLY A 267 12.20 -24.65 -61.39
C GLY A 267 11.12 -25.45 -60.70
N GLY A 268 10.67 -25.06 -59.53
CA GLY A 268 9.56 -25.66 -58.80
C GLY A 268 8.35 -24.75 -58.73
N LYS A 269 7.17 -25.30 -58.47
CA LYS A 269 5.96 -24.51 -58.23
C LYS A 269 6.01 -23.86 -56.89
N ASN A 270 6.31 -22.57 -56.82
CA ASN A 270 6.38 -21.78 -55.61
C ASN A 270 4.98 -21.23 -55.22
N GLU A 271 4.61 -21.29 -53.94
CA GLU A 271 3.30 -20.86 -53.47
C GLU A 271 3.35 -19.46 -52.93
N LYS A 272 2.44 -18.59 -53.37
CA LYS A 272 2.22 -17.25 -52.85
C LYS A 272 1.62 -17.28 -51.44
N ILE A 273 1.88 -16.24 -50.68
CA ILE A 273 1.32 -16.02 -49.34
C ILE A 273 0.18 -15.02 -49.46
N VAL A 274 -0.99 -15.37 -48.88
CA VAL A 274 -2.12 -14.44 -48.77
C VAL A 274 -2.04 -13.74 -47.41
N TYR A 275 -1.93 -12.43 -47.46
CA TYR A 275 -1.88 -11.58 -46.23
C TYR A 275 -2.65 -10.29 -46.50
N ASN A 276 -3.69 -10.02 -45.67
CA ASN A 276 -4.67 -8.97 -45.94
C ASN A 276 -4.49 -7.68 -45.11
N HIS A 277 -3.30 -7.44 -44.57
CA HIS A 277 -3.03 -6.25 -43.75
C HIS A 277 -2.00 -5.37 -44.47
N ALA A 278 -2.25 -4.06 -44.47
CA ALA A 278 -1.37 -3.05 -45.06
C ALA A 278 -0.37 -2.52 -44.02
N ASP A 279 0.51 -3.39 -43.53
CA ASP A 279 1.56 -3.10 -42.58
C ASP A 279 2.94 -3.50 -43.16
N GLU A 280 3.99 -3.37 -42.33
CA GLU A 280 5.37 -3.72 -42.74
C GLU A 280 5.50 -5.21 -43.12
N VAL A 281 4.70 -6.08 -42.48
CA VAL A 281 4.65 -7.50 -42.77
C VAL A 281 3.97 -7.72 -44.14
N GLY A 282 2.91 -6.95 -44.41
CA GLY A 282 2.23 -6.97 -45.69
C GLY A 282 3.17 -6.63 -46.86
N ARG A 283 4.00 -5.58 -46.69
CA ARG A 283 5.03 -5.24 -47.70
C ARG A 283 6.05 -6.35 -47.89
N LEU A 284 6.50 -7.01 -46.83
CA LEU A 284 7.43 -8.14 -46.95
C LEU A 284 6.79 -9.34 -47.69
N VAL A 285 5.51 -9.59 -47.45
CA VAL A 285 4.77 -10.63 -48.14
C VAL A 285 4.58 -10.29 -49.63
N GLU A 286 4.32 -9.03 -49.97
CA GLU A 286 4.22 -8.54 -51.33
C GLU A 286 5.55 -8.69 -52.06
N GLU A 287 6.68 -8.29 -51.48
CA GLU A 287 7.99 -8.48 -52.07
C GLU A 287 8.34 -9.96 -52.27
N TYR A 288 7.95 -10.82 -51.32
CA TYR A 288 8.10 -12.26 -51.48
C TYR A 288 7.27 -12.77 -52.68
N ASN A 289 6.00 -12.37 -52.80
CA ASN A 289 5.14 -12.77 -53.90
C ASN A 289 5.66 -12.28 -55.27
N ASN A 290 6.18 -11.04 -55.33
CA ASN A 290 6.82 -10.49 -56.51
C ASN A 290 8.07 -11.29 -56.90
N MET A 291 8.84 -11.78 -55.92
CA MET A 291 10.00 -12.63 -56.18
C MET A 291 9.59 -14.00 -56.72
N VAL A 292 8.49 -14.58 -56.22
CA VAL A 292 7.92 -15.82 -56.74
C VAL A 292 7.52 -15.65 -58.22
N ASP A 293 6.85 -14.53 -58.57
CA ASP A 293 6.45 -14.26 -59.96
C ASP A 293 7.67 -14.17 -60.89
N LYS A 294 8.72 -13.45 -60.50
CA LYS A 294 9.96 -13.32 -61.27
C LYS A 294 10.70 -14.64 -61.44
N LEU A 295 10.66 -15.52 -60.46
CA LEU A 295 11.24 -16.87 -60.57
C LEU A 295 10.46 -17.77 -61.50
N ASP A 296 9.14 -17.69 -61.47
CA ASP A 296 8.26 -18.46 -62.36
C ASP A 296 8.37 -17.97 -63.80
N GLU A 297 8.53 -16.64 -64.05
CA GLU A 297 8.78 -16.07 -65.38
C GLU A 297 10.17 -16.41 -65.95
N SER A 298 11.19 -16.62 -65.09
CA SER A 298 12.55 -16.91 -65.54
C SER A 298 12.74 -18.36 -66.06
N ILE A 299 11.69 -19.18 -66.03
CA ILE A 299 11.70 -20.60 -66.41
C ILE A 299 11.01 -20.80 -67.75
N VAL A 300 10.35 -19.80 -68.30
CA VAL A 300 9.77 -19.78 -69.61
C VAL A 300 10.75 -19.28 -70.62
#